data_5ef21f74963373fdde8182cc672c6812
#
_entry.id   5ef21f74963373fdde8182cc672c6812
#
_cell.length_a   1.000
_cell.length_b   1.000
_cell.length_c   1.000
_cell.angle_alpha   90.00
_cell.angle_beta   90.00
_cell.angle_gamma   90.00
#
_symmetry.space_group_name_H-M   'P 1'
#
loop_
_entity.id
_entity.type
_entity.pdbx_description
1 polymer ?
#
loop_
_entity_poly.entity_id
_entity_poly.type
_entity_poly.pdbx_seq_one_letter_code
_entity_poly.pdbx_strand_id
1 'polypeptide(L)'
;MDVAKLCALLLGSNEDIEEAWGVANAKGPRLPLVLYPTTAGTGSEVTPISIITVGGDEKKGVSSPVILPDLAILDPDLTIGLPSHITAATGIDAMVHAIEGYASKSINNNIMLSLIHI
;
A
#
# COMPACT_ATOMS: atom_id res chain seq x y z
N MET A 1 3.42 5.51 3.26
CA MET A 1 3.98 4.29 2.64
C MET A 1 4.05 4.39 1.12
N ASP A 2 3.05 4.90 0.44
CA ASP A 2 3.00 4.98 -1.02
C ASP A 2 4.14 5.78 -1.64
N VAL A 3 4.46 6.94 -1.07
CA VAL A 3 5.63 7.74 -1.50
C VAL A 3 6.93 6.95 -1.36
N ALA A 4 7.10 6.17 -0.27
CA ALA A 4 8.30 5.37 -0.07
C ALA A 4 8.48 4.29 -1.15
N LYS A 5 7.38 3.65 -1.60
CA LYS A 5 7.39 2.68 -2.70
C LYS A 5 7.87 3.33 -4.00
N LEU A 6 7.34 4.51 -4.32
CA LEU A 6 7.76 5.26 -5.51
C LEU A 6 9.21 5.74 -5.40
N CYS A 7 9.65 6.22 -4.25
CA CYS A 7 11.05 6.58 -4.04
C CYS A 7 11.98 5.38 -4.25
N ALA A 8 11.64 4.22 -3.70
CA ALA A 8 12.45 3.02 -3.89
C ALA A 8 12.51 2.60 -5.35
N LEU A 9 11.42 2.71 -6.10
CA LEU A 9 11.37 2.44 -7.52
C LEU A 9 12.25 3.41 -8.31
N LEU A 10 11.97 4.71 -8.22
CA LEU A 10 12.63 5.72 -9.05
C LEU A 10 14.13 5.84 -8.78
N LEU A 11 14.54 5.71 -7.52
CA LEU A 11 15.96 5.73 -7.15
C LEU A 11 16.70 4.44 -7.55
N GLY A 12 15.99 3.33 -7.66
CA GLY A 12 16.57 2.04 -8.04
C GLY A 12 16.66 1.86 -9.56
N SER A 13 15.60 2.21 -10.29
CA SER A 13 15.50 2.02 -11.73
C SER A 13 15.97 3.23 -12.56
N ASN A 14 15.96 4.41 -11.95
CA ASN A 14 16.21 5.68 -12.65
C ASN A 14 15.18 5.97 -13.78
N GLU A 15 13.99 5.34 -13.70
CA GLU A 15 12.89 5.57 -14.66
C GLU A 15 12.13 6.86 -14.35
N ASP A 16 11.41 7.38 -15.35
CA ASP A 16 10.55 8.55 -15.16
C ASP A 16 9.23 8.10 -14.52
N ILE A 17 8.75 8.86 -13.53
CA ILE A 17 7.48 8.61 -12.88
C ILE A 17 6.31 8.64 -13.87
N GLU A 18 6.38 9.49 -14.91
CA GLU A 18 5.34 9.60 -15.92
C GLU A 18 5.18 8.31 -16.74
N GLU A 19 6.26 7.52 -16.90
CA GLU A 19 6.22 6.23 -17.58
C GLU A 19 5.72 5.11 -16.65
N ALA A 20 5.86 5.27 -15.34
CA ALA A 20 5.50 4.25 -14.36
C ALA A 20 4.01 4.24 -14.00
N TRP A 21 3.27 5.32 -14.28
CA TRP A 21 1.84 5.38 -13.95
C TRP A 21 1.02 4.28 -14.61
N GLY A 22 0.07 3.73 -13.86
CA GLY A 22 -0.86 2.71 -14.33
C GLY A 22 -0.52 1.31 -13.84
N VAL A 23 -0.93 0.31 -14.62
CA VAL A 23 -0.79 -1.11 -14.26
C VAL A 23 0.35 -1.75 -15.04
N ALA A 24 1.28 -2.37 -14.33
CA ALA A 24 2.43 -3.12 -14.87
C ALA A 24 3.39 -2.30 -15.76
N ASN A 25 3.39 -0.96 -15.61
CA ASN A 25 4.28 -0.10 -16.38
C ASN A 25 5.66 0.07 -15.72
N ALA A 26 5.76 -0.07 -14.40
CA ALA A 26 7.02 0.02 -13.69
C ALA A 26 7.99 -1.09 -14.13
N LYS A 27 9.19 -0.70 -14.51
CA LYS A 27 10.22 -1.59 -15.10
C LYS A 27 11.17 -2.15 -14.05
N GLY A 28 11.49 -1.35 -13.01
CA GLY A 28 12.46 -1.70 -11.99
C GLY A 28 13.90 -1.83 -12.53
N PRO A 29 14.83 -2.30 -11.73
CA PRO A 29 14.62 -2.74 -10.34
C PRO A 29 14.37 -1.58 -9.39
N ARG A 30 13.83 -1.88 -8.19
CA ARG A 30 13.74 -0.91 -7.09
C ARG A 30 14.84 -1.16 -6.04
N LEU A 31 15.06 -0.18 -5.17
CA LEU A 31 15.86 -0.38 -3.96
C LEU A 31 15.16 -1.31 -2.97
N PRO A 32 15.90 -1.99 -2.07
CA PRO A 32 15.30 -2.72 -0.95
C PRO A 32 14.35 -1.82 -0.15
N LEU A 33 13.16 -2.35 0.20
CA LEU A 33 12.09 -1.59 0.82
C LEU A 33 11.51 -2.32 2.03
N VAL A 34 11.68 -1.72 3.19
CA VAL A 34 11.06 -2.16 4.44
C VAL A 34 10.04 -1.09 4.88
N LEU A 35 8.82 -1.51 5.17
CA LEU A 35 7.76 -0.59 5.60
C LEU A 35 7.33 -0.86 7.05
N TYR A 36 7.12 0.25 7.77
CA TYR A 36 6.59 0.29 9.13
C TYR A 36 5.30 1.11 9.12
N PRO A 37 4.11 0.49 9.11
CA PRO A 37 2.87 1.25 9.21
C PRO A 37 2.69 1.84 10.60
N THR A 38 2.17 3.06 10.66
CA THR A 38 1.77 3.77 11.89
C THR A 38 0.25 3.83 12.04
N THR A 39 -0.48 3.19 11.15
CA THR A 39 -1.94 3.03 11.18
C THR A 39 -2.27 1.58 10.92
N ALA A 40 -3.32 1.05 11.56
CA ALA A 40 -3.86 -0.26 11.26
C ALA A 40 -5.10 -0.10 10.38
N GLY A 41 -5.06 -0.60 9.14
CA GLY A 41 -6.22 -0.52 8.26
C GLY A 41 -5.94 -0.61 6.77
N THR A 42 -5.09 0.25 6.22
CA THR A 42 -4.91 0.38 4.76
C THR A 42 -4.26 -0.83 4.09
N GLY A 43 -3.45 -1.61 4.83
CA GLY A 43 -2.70 -2.73 4.26
C GLY A 43 -1.68 -2.35 3.18
N SER A 44 -1.38 -1.05 3.03
CA SER A 44 -0.45 -0.58 1.99
C SER A 44 0.94 -1.22 2.11
N GLU A 45 1.36 -1.61 3.32
CA GLU A 45 2.66 -2.26 3.57
C GLU A 45 2.83 -3.63 2.92
N VAL A 46 1.73 -4.27 2.50
CA VAL A 46 1.73 -5.59 1.87
C VAL A 46 1.09 -5.61 0.48
N THR A 47 0.89 -4.43 -0.12
CA THR A 47 0.27 -4.32 -1.45
C THR A 47 1.26 -3.82 -2.51
N PRO A 48 1.15 -4.30 -3.76
CA PRO A 48 1.93 -3.82 -4.90
C PRO A 48 1.33 -2.56 -5.54
N ILE A 49 0.70 -1.71 -4.73
CA ILE A 49 -0.02 -0.52 -5.20
C ILE A 49 0.51 0.71 -4.47
N SER A 50 0.65 1.80 -5.17
CA SER A 50 0.92 3.14 -4.65
C SER A 50 0.00 4.14 -5.30
N ILE A 51 -0.70 4.95 -4.52
CA ILE A 51 -1.60 6.01 -5.00
C ILE A 51 -1.20 7.31 -4.32
N ILE A 52 -0.90 8.33 -5.12
CA ILE A 52 -0.58 9.66 -4.60
C ILE A 52 -1.43 10.74 -5.28
N THR A 53 -1.60 11.85 -4.59
CA THR A 53 -2.24 13.03 -5.18
C THR A 53 -1.17 13.88 -5.87
N VAL A 54 -1.37 14.18 -7.14
CA VAL A 54 -0.48 15.00 -7.97
C VAL A 54 -1.26 16.21 -8.44
N GLY A 55 -0.71 17.40 -8.31
CA GLY A 55 -1.24 18.66 -8.83
C GLY A 55 -2.76 18.84 -8.65
N GLY A 56 -3.21 19.58 -7.66
CA GLY A 56 -4.64 19.71 -7.33
C GLY A 56 -5.20 18.45 -6.65
N ASP A 57 -6.34 17.97 -7.13
CA ASP A 57 -7.03 16.79 -6.56
C ASP A 57 -6.87 15.52 -7.42
N GLU A 58 -5.99 15.55 -8.43
CA GLU A 58 -5.78 14.40 -9.30
C GLU A 58 -5.03 13.29 -8.56
N LYS A 59 -5.59 12.07 -8.58
CA LYS A 59 -4.92 10.89 -8.04
C LYS A 59 -4.32 10.07 -9.18
N LYS A 60 -3.02 9.80 -9.08
CA LYS A 60 -2.33 8.87 -9.96
C LYS A 60 -1.81 7.68 -9.15
N GLY A 61 -1.75 6.52 -9.77
CA GLY A 61 -1.30 5.30 -9.12
C GLY A 61 -0.38 4.46 -9.97
N VAL A 62 0.48 3.71 -9.29
CA VAL A 62 1.29 2.64 -9.86
C VAL A 62 0.82 1.33 -9.23
N SER A 63 0.49 0.36 -10.07
CA SER A 63 0.17 -1.01 -9.66
C SER A 63 1.13 -1.95 -10.35
N SER A 64 2.10 -2.49 -9.62
CA SER A 64 3.11 -3.39 -10.19
C SER A 64 3.74 -4.25 -9.10
N PRO A 65 3.97 -5.56 -9.35
CA PRO A 65 4.74 -6.41 -8.43
C PRO A 65 6.12 -5.85 -8.08
N VAL A 66 6.69 -5.01 -8.92
CA VAL A 66 7.99 -4.38 -8.68
C VAL A 66 8.01 -3.55 -7.41
N ILE A 67 6.89 -2.86 -7.07
CA ILE A 67 6.83 -2.00 -5.88
C ILE A 67 6.31 -2.70 -4.62
N LEU A 68 6.12 -4.01 -4.66
CA LEU A 68 5.78 -4.78 -3.45
C LEU A 68 6.96 -4.71 -2.47
N PRO A 69 6.75 -4.33 -1.20
CA PRO A 69 7.81 -4.29 -0.19
C PRO A 69 8.46 -5.66 0.06
N ASP A 70 9.74 -5.65 0.44
CA ASP A 70 10.46 -6.88 0.83
C ASP A 70 10.05 -7.36 2.21
N LEU A 71 9.75 -6.40 3.10
CA LEU A 71 9.39 -6.68 4.49
C LEU A 71 8.42 -5.61 5.00
N ALA A 72 7.39 -6.05 5.69
CA ALA A 72 6.52 -5.23 6.52
C ALA A 72 6.74 -5.57 7.99
N ILE A 73 6.98 -4.57 8.84
CA ILE A 73 7.16 -4.74 10.27
C ILE A 73 5.97 -4.08 10.95
N LEU A 74 5.15 -4.88 11.60
CA LEU A 74 3.95 -4.43 12.31
C LEU A 74 4.27 -4.28 13.79
N ASP A 75 4.44 -3.03 14.23
CA ASP A 75 4.66 -2.69 15.62
C ASP A 75 3.43 -1.95 16.16
N PRO A 76 2.65 -2.56 17.06
CA PRO A 76 1.45 -1.95 17.59
C PRO A 76 1.73 -0.68 18.39
N ASP A 77 2.91 -0.53 18.98
CA ASP A 77 3.28 0.65 19.75
C ASP A 77 3.32 1.91 18.89
N LEU A 78 3.57 1.77 17.58
CA LEU A 78 3.55 2.89 16.63
C LEU A 78 2.14 3.43 16.37
N THR A 79 1.10 2.69 16.74
CA THR A 79 -0.30 3.09 16.54
C THR A 79 -0.95 3.68 17.77
N ILE A 80 -0.36 3.52 18.98
CA ILE A 80 -0.96 3.94 20.26
C ILE A 80 -1.22 5.44 20.31
N GLY A 81 -0.33 6.26 19.75
CA GLY A 81 -0.45 7.72 19.72
C GLY A 81 -1.45 8.27 18.68
N LEU A 82 -2.11 7.39 17.93
CA LEU A 82 -3.00 7.83 16.87
C LEU A 82 -4.32 8.38 17.45
N PRO A 83 -4.82 9.55 16.99
CA PRO A 83 -6.11 10.07 17.41
C PRO A 83 -7.25 9.07 17.13
N SER A 84 -8.21 8.97 18.08
CA SER A 84 -9.28 7.96 18.02
C SER A 84 -10.12 8.00 16.74
N HIS A 85 -10.36 9.21 16.19
CA HIS A 85 -11.10 9.35 14.94
C HIS A 85 -10.33 8.80 13.72
N ILE A 86 -9.00 8.91 13.73
CA ILE A 86 -8.15 8.31 12.68
C ILE A 86 -8.14 6.79 12.84
N THR A 87 -8.00 6.28 14.07
CA THR A 87 -8.07 4.84 14.33
C THR A 87 -9.40 4.25 13.88
N ALA A 88 -10.53 4.94 14.16
CA ALA A 88 -11.83 4.51 13.69
C ALA A 88 -11.94 4.50 12.16
N ALA A 89 -11.46 5.56 11.50
CA ALA A 89 -11.49 5.65 10.04
C ALA A 89 -10.67 4.54 9.37
N THR A 90 -9.46 4.28 9.86
CA THR A 90 -8.60 3.22 9.31
C THR A 90 -9.14 1.81 9.62
N GLY A 91 -9.78 1.61 10.78
CA GLY A 91 -10.46 0.37 11.11
C GLY A 91 -11.65 0.08 10.20
N ILE A 92 -12.45 1.10 9.86
CA ILE A 92 -13.54 0.98 8.87
C ILE A 92 -12.98 0.65 7.49
N ASP A 93 -11.88 1.28 7.09
CA ASP A 93 -11.20 1.01 5.83
C ASP A 93 -10.77 -0.47 5.75
N ALA A 94 -10.18 -1.02 6.80
CA ALA A 94 -9.85 -2.45 6.88
C ALA A 94 -11.08 -3.35 6.73
N MET A 95 -12.19 -3.00 7.37
CA MET A 95 -13.46 -3.75 7.26
C MET A 95 -14.00 -3.72 5.84
N VAL A 96 -13.96 -2.57 5.16
CA VAL A 96 -14.39 -2.43 3.76
C VAL A 96 -13.52 -3.30 2.85
N HIS A 97 -12.20 -3.26 3.00
CA HIS A 97 -11.30 -4.10 2.24
C HIS A 97 -11.58 -5.61 2.44
N ALA A 98 -11.87 -6.03 3.67
CA ALA A 98 -12.23 -7.42 3.95
C ALA A 98 -13.55 -7.82 3.27
N ILE A 99 -14.56 -6.96 3.30
CA ILE A 99 -15.85 -7.19 2.64
C ILE A 99 -15.69 -7.24 1.13
N GLU A 100 -14.93 -6.31 0.54
CA GLU A 100 -14.67 -6.28 -0.89
C GLU A 100 -13.88 -7.52 -1.35
N GLY A 101 -12.87 -7.93 -0.57
CA GLY A 101 -12.12 -9.15 -0.82
C GLY A 101 -13.03 -10.39 -0.78
N TYR A 102 -13.97 -10.45 0.18
CA TYR A 102 -14.93 -11.55 0.28
C TYR A 102 -15.93 -11.56 -0.89
N ALA A 103 -16.40 -10.40 -1.30
CA ALA A 103 -17.39 -10.26 -2.38
C ALA A 103 -16.76 -10.36 -3.79
N SER A 104 -15.44 -10.28 -3.89
CA SER A 104 -14.73 -10.31 -5.17
C SER A 104 -14.82 -11.68 -5.85
N LYS A 105 -15.02 -11.70 -7.17
CA LYS A 105 -14.98 -12.91 -7.99
C LYS A 105 -13.57 -13.53 -8.09
N SER A 106 -12.53 -12.74 -7.81
CA SER A 106 -11.13 -13.17 -7.85
C SER A 106 -10.62 -13.41 -6.43
N ILE A 107 -11.26 -14.34 -5.71
CA ILE A 107 -10.92 -14.64 -4.31
C ILE A 107 -9.51 -15.26 -4.27
N ASN A 108 -8.55 -14.49 -3.78
CA ASN A 108 -7.27 -15.01 -3.36
C ASN A 108 -7.34 -15.22 -1.83
N ASN A 109 -7.65 -16.45 -1.42
CA ASN A 109 -7.93 -16.81 -0.03
C ASN A 109 -6.85 -16.38 0.98
N ASN A 110 -5.61 -16.21 0.53
CA ASN A 110 -4.49 -15.85 1.40
C ASN A 110 -4.52 -14.35 1.82
N ILE A 111 -5.02 -13.48 0.97
CA ILE A 111 -5.14 -12.04 1.29
C ILE A 111 -6.29 -11.81 2.26
N MET A 112 -7.39 -12.55 2.11
CA MET A 112 -8.53 -12.47 3.03
C MET A 112 -8.18 -12.87 4.45
N LEU A 113 -7.37 -13.92 4.63
CA LEU A 113 -7.00 -14.41 5.97
C LEU A 113 -6.14 -13.39 6.71
N SER A 114 -5.30 -12.61 6.03
CA SER A 114 -4.50 -11.56 6.67
C SER A 114 -5.33 -10.35 7.12
N LEU A 115 -6.41 -10.03 6.38
CA LEU A 115 -7.28 -8.88 6.70
C LEU A 115 -8.29 -9.17 7.82
N ILE A 116 -8.65 -10.44 8.06
CA ILE A 116 -9.59 -10.84 9.12
C ILE A 116 -8.92 -10.83 10.50
N HIS A 117 -7.60 -10.86 10.57
CA HIS A 117 -6.84 -10.92 11.83
C HIS A 117 -6.28 -9.55 12.29
N ILE A 118 -6.62 -8.46 11.62
CA ILE A 118 -6.36 -7.08 12.05
C ILE A 118 -7.57 -6.58 12.86
#